data_e729deb93f5e942085054559b29edfbc
#
_entry.id   e729deb93f5e942085054559b29edfbc
#
_cell.length_a   1.000
_cell.length_b   1.000
_cell.length_c   1.000
_cell.angle_alpha   90.00
_cell.angle_beta   90.00
_cell.angle_gamma   90.00
#
_symmetry.space_group_name_H-M   'P 1'
#
loop_
_entity.id
_entity.type
_entity.pdbx_description
1 polymer ?
#
loop_
_entity_poly.entity_id
_entity_poly.type
_entity_poly.pdbx_seq_one_letter_code
_entity_poly.pdbx_strand_id
1 'polypeptide(L)'
;AYRETIRKPVAKVEGRFVRQSGGRGQFGHVYLDLEPTGQGGGYEFVNKIVGGSIPREYIPAVDSGIEEAMESGVLAGYPLVDVRATLVDGSYHEVDSNENAFKMAAIFAFKDGMRTAQPVLLEPIMKVEVVTPDDYTGAVTGDLSSRRGHLEGQISRGGTQIITAMVPLSNMFGYSTDLRSRTQGRATYSMHFERYAE
;
A
#
# COMPACT_ATOMS: atom_id res chain seq x y z
N ALA A 1 0.84 6.09 9.25
CA ALA A 1 -0.39 5.29 9.18
C ALA A 1 -0.14 4.00 8.43
N TYR A 2 -1.04 3.05 8.61
CA TYR A 2 -0.95 1.76 7.91
C TYR A 2 -1.31 1.89 6.44
N ARG A 3 -0.97 0.85 5.67
CA ARG A 3 -1.36 0.67 4.28
C ARG A 3 -1.85 -0.76 4.08
N GLU A 4 -2.45 -1.04 2.93
CA GLU A 4 -2.84 -2.39 2.54
C GLU A 4 -2.26 -2.70 1.17
N THR A 5 -2.08 -3.98 0.88
CA THR A 5 -1.65 -4.43 -0.44
C THR A 5 -2.14 -5.87 -0.66
N ILE A 6 -1.81 -6.42 -1.81
CA ILE A 6 -2.14 -7.80 -2.16
C ILE A 6 -0.87 -8.63 -2.32
N ARG A 7 -0.99 -9.94 -2.09
CA ARG A 7 0.14 -10.88 -2.21
C ARG A 7 0.04 -11.79 -3.42
N LYS A 8 -1.16 -11.97 -3.97
CA LYS A 8 -1.39 -12.90 -5.09
C LYS A 8 -2.08 -12.22 -6.26
N PRO A 9 -1.78 -12.64 -7.50
CA PRO A 9 -2.54 -12.17 -8.65
C PRO A 9 -3.92 -12.79 -8.66
N VAL A 10 -4.87 -12.07 -9.25
CA VAL A 10 -6.18 -12.59 -9.62
C VAL A 10 -6.48 -12.18 -11.05
N ALA A 11 -7.12 -13.05 -11.78
CA ALA A 11 -7.38 -12.84 -13.21
C ALA A 11 -8.87 -12.75 -13.49
N LYS A 12 -9.21 -11.93 -14.47
CA LYS A 12 -10.58 -11.79 -15.03
C LYS A 12 -11.65 -11.58 -13.97
N VAL A 13 -11.39 -10.65 -13.06
CA VAL A 13 -12.39 -10.25 -12.07
C VAL A 13 -13.41 -9.41 -12.79
N GLU A 14 -14.67 -9.85 -12.73
CA GLU A 14 -15.76 -9.15 -13.39
C GLU A 14 -16.33 -8.05 -12.52
N GLY A 15 -16.53 -6.86 -13.09
CA GLY A 15 -17.32 -5.80 -12.49
C GLY A 15 -18.41 -5.37 -13.44
N ARG A 16 -19.61 -5.25 -12.92
CA ARG A 16 -20.77 -4.91 -13.72
C ARG A 16 -21.64 -3.92 -12.97
N PHE A 17 -21.98 -2.82 -13.64
CA PHE A 17 -22.88 -1.84 -13.11
C PHE A 17 -23.98 -1.60 -14.12
N VAL A 18 -25.20 -2.04 -13.80
CA VAL A 18 -26.37 -1.91 -14.66
C VAL A 18 -27.50 -1.30 -13.87
N ARG A 19 -28.03 -0.19 -14.37
CA ARG A 19 -29.19 0.46 -13.77
C ARG A 19 -30.17 0.88 -14.84
N GLN A 20 -31.44 0.60 -14.59
CA GLN A 20 -32.53 1.04 -15.41
C GLN A 20 -33.66 1.54 -14.51
N SER A 21 -33.85 2.84 -14.44
CA SER A 21 -34.92 3.43 -13.67
C SER A 21 -35.46 4.64 -14.40
N GLY A 22 -36.63 4.45 -15.03
CA GLY A 22 -37.44 5.52 -15.61
C GLY A 22 -36.68 6.52 -16.50
N GLY A 23 -36.17 6.10 -17.62
CA GLY A 23 -35.43 6.95 -18.53
C GLY A 23 -34.19 6.27 -19.03
N ARG A 24 -33.11 7.04 -19.25
CA ARG A 24 -31.85 6.49 -19.72
C ARG A 24 -31.18 5.68 -18.61
N GLY A 25 -30.86 4.42 -18.91
CA GLY A 25 -30.18 3.54 -17.98
C GLY A 25 -28.67 3.80 -17.89
N GLN A 26 -27.99 2.98 -17.10
CA GLN A 26 -26.53 2.95 -17.04
C GLN A 26 -26.05 1.54 -17.28
N PHE A 27 -24.93 1.41 -17.97
CA PHE A 27 -24.31 0.11 -18.24
C PHE A 27 -22.79 0.27 -18.30
N GLY A 28 -22.09 -0.44 -17.42
CA GLY A 28 -20.65 -0.58 -17.46
C GLY A 28 -20.29 -2.02 -17.14
N HIS A 29 -19.28 -2.56 -17.85
CA HIS A 29 -18.91 -3.96 -17.70
C HIS A 29 -17.42 -4.11 -18.02
N VAL A 30 -16.65 -4.59 -17.05
CA VAL A 30 -15.20 -4.72 -17.17
C VAL A 30 -14.73 -6.06 -16.61
N TYR A 31 -13.59 -6.51 -17.11
CA TYR A 31 -12.80 -7.58 -16.53
C TYR A 31 -11.41 -7.05 -16.21
N LEU A 32 -10.98 -7.23 -14.98
CA LEU A 32 -9.68 -6.77 -14.52
C LEU A 32 -8.80 -7.94 -14.09
N ASP A 33 -7.52 -7.87 -14.45
CA ASP A 33 -6.48 -8.65 -13.80
C ASP A 33 -5.82 -7.74 -12.77
N LEU A 34 -5.57 -8.28 -11.58
CA LEU A 34 -4.86 -7.55 -10.52
C LEU A 34 -3.63 -8.35 -10.13
N GLU A 35 -2.50 -7.66 -9.93
CA GLU A 35 -1.29 -8.30 -9.45
C GLU A 35 -0.46 -7.35 -8.61
N PRO A 36 0.34 -7.89 -7.66
CA PRO A 36 1.27 -7.06 -6.90
C PRO A 36 2.37 -6.54 -7.81
N THR A 37 2.78 -5.27 -7.59
CA THR A 37 3.93 -4.69 -8.29
C THR A 37 5.22 -4.85 -7.47
N GLY A 38 5.13 -5.43 -6.27
CA GLY A 38 6.25 -5.53 -5.38
C GLY A 38 6.41 -4.26 -4.52
N GLN A 39 7.24 -4.37 -3.50
CA GLN A 39 7.45 -3.29 -2.55
C GLN A 39 7.94 -2.02 -3.23
N GLY A 40 7.18 -0.94 -3.06
CA GLY A 40 7.52 0.35 -3.66
C GLY A 40 7.24 0.47 -5.14
N GLY A 41 6.64 -0.55 -5.76
CA GLY A 41 6.33 -0.54 -7.20
C GLY A 41 5.22 0.42 -7.61
N GLY A 42 4.40 0.84 -6.66
CA GLY A 42 3.35 1.81 -6.90
C GLY A 42 2.14 1.27 -7.64
N TYR A 43 1.24 2.16 -7.99
CA TYR A 43 0.07 1.82 -8.79
C TYR A 43 0.39 1.92 -10.29
N GLU A 44 -0.05 0.91 -11.05
CA GLU A 44 0.06 0.91 -12.50
C GLU A 44 -1.25 0.46 -13.12
N PHE A 45 -1.75 1.24 -14.07
CA PHE A 45 -2.91 0.86 -14.86
C PHE A 45 -2.47 0.49 -16.28
N VAL A 46 -2.90 -0.69 -16.74
CA VAL A 46 -2.58 -1.18 -18.08
C VAL A 46 -3.88 -1.41 -18.83
N ASN A 47 -3.98 -0.85 -20.04
CA ASN A 47 -5.11 -1.07 -20.93
C ASN A 47 -4.73 -2.11 -21.97
N LYS A 48 -5.42 -3.25 -21.97
CA LYS A 48 -5.26 -4.31 -22.97
C LYS A 48 -6.54 -4.57 -23.76
N ILE A 49 -7.41 -3.59 -23.84
CA ILE A 49 -8.63 -3.72 -24.64
C ILE A 49 -8.27 -3.85 -26.12
N VAL A 50 -8.88 -4.80 -26.78
CA VAL A 50 -8.74 -5.03 -28.23
C VAL A 50 -10.11 -5.01 -28.88
N GLY A 51 -10.16 -4.60 -30.16
CA GLY A 51 -11.36 -4.66 -30.96
C GLY A 51 -12.50 -3.73 -30.51
N GLY A 52 -12.20 -2.74 -29.66
CA GLY A 52 -13.22 -1.78 -29.22
C GLY A 52 -14.28 -2.38 -28.30
N SER A 53 -13.99 -3.45 -27.57
CA SER A 53 -14.95 -4.06 -26.64
C SER A 53 -15.40 -3.09 -25.55
N ILE A 54 -14.55 -2.13 -25.20
CA ILE A 54 -14.90 -0.95 -24.42
C ILE A 54 -14.52 0.28 -25.22
N PRO A 55 -15.44 1.21 -25.50
CA PRO A 55 -15.11 2.44 -26.18
C PRO A 55 -14.00 3.20 -25.46
N ARG A 56 -13.10 3.77 -26.25
CA ARG A 56 -11.90 4.43 -25.75
C ARG A 56 -12.20 5.54 -24.75
N GLU A 57 -13.31 6.25 -24.94
CA GLU A 57 -13.73 7.36 -24.08
C GLU A 57 -14.06 6.95 -22.65
N TYR A 58 -14.34 5.66 -22.39
CA TYR A 58 -14.67 5.16 -21.04
C TYR A 58 -13.48 4.59 -20.30
N ILE A 59 -12.34 4.40 -20.95
CA ILE A 59 -11.17 3.80 -20.32
C ILE A 59 -10.57 4.69 -19.23
N PRO A 60 -10.47 6.02 -19.37
CA PRO A 60 -10.03 6.88 -18.27
C PRO A 60 -10.93 6.79 -17.04
N ALA A 61 -12.23 6.55 -17.21
CA ALA A 61 -13.15 6.37 -16.09
C ALA A 61 -12.86 5.08 -15.31
N VAL A 62 -12.43 4.03 -16.00
CA VAL A 62 -12.00 2.78 -15.35
C VAL A 62 -10.78 3.04 -14.46
N ASP A 63 -9.76 3.68 -14.99
CA ASP A 63 -8.55 4.02 -14.23
C ASP A 63 -8.90 4.90 -13.02
N SER A 64 -9.69 5.94 -13.24
CA SER A 64 -10.14 6.84 -12.17
C SER A 64 -10.91 6.11 -11.08
N GLY A 65 -11.75 5.16 -11.46
CA GLY A 65 -12.50 4.34 -10.50
C GLY A 65 -11.59 3.47 -9.65
N ILE A 66 -10.57 2.88 -10.25
CA ILE A 66 -9.60 2.06 -9.53
C ILE A 66 -8.79 2.92 -8.55
N GLU A 67 -8.34 4.09 -8.98
CA GLU A 67 -7.62 5.02 -8.10
C GLU A 67 -8.47 5.43 -6.90
N GLU A 68 -9.74 5.71 -7.12
CA GLU A 68 -10.67 6.04 -6.03
C GLU A 68 -10.84 4.85 -5.08
N ALA A 69 -10.98 3.63 -5.61
CA ALA A 69 -11.11 2.43 -4.79
C ALA A 69 -9.86 2.14 -3.97
N MET A 70 -8.69 2.54 -4.44
CA MET A 70 -7.43 2.37 -3.71
C MET A 70 -7.31 3.25 -2.47
N GLU A 71 -8.15 4.26 -2.33
CA GLU A 71 -8.12 5.13 -1.15
C GLU A 71 -8.57 4.41 0.13
N SER A 72 -9.32 3.34 0.01
CA SER A 72 -9.87 2.61 1.15
C SER A 72 -9.86 1.11 0.90
N GLY A 73 -8.94 0.42 1.55
CA GLY A 73 -8.75 -1.02 1.38
C GLY A 73 -9.83 -1.87 2.01
N VAL A 74 -9.83 -3.15 1.63
CA VAL A 74 -10.88 -4.11 2.01
C VAL A 74 -10.68 -4.76 3.38
N LEU A 75 -9.50 -4.62 3.99
CA LEU A 75 -9.23 -5.17 5.32
C LEU A 75 -9.66 -4.22 6.43
N ALA A 76 -9.12 -3.02 6.42
CA ALA A 76 -9.32 -2.06 7.51
C ALA A 76 -9.52 -0.63 7.01
N GLY A 77 -9.70 -0.45 5.72
CA GLY A 77 -9.97 0.86 5.13
C GLY A 77 -8.74 1.73 4.92
N TYR A 78 -7.54 1.20 5.07
CA TYR A 78 -6.32 1.97 4.80
C TYR A 78 -6.04 2.04 3.30
N PRO A 79 -5.31 3.07 2.84
CA PRO A 79 -4.98 3.16 1.42
C PRO A 79 -4.22 1.93 0.91
N LEU A 80 -4.55 1.52 -0.31
CA LEU A 80 -3.88 0.42 -0.99
C LEU A 80 -2.65 0.93 -1.74
N VAL A 81 -1.59 0.11 -1.77
CA VAL A 81 -0.35 0.42 -2.48
C VAL A 81 0.12 -0.79 -3.26
N ASP A 82 0.95 -0.54 -4.27
CA ASP A 82 1.73 -1.56 -4.99
C ASP A 82 0.86 -2.59 -5.71
N VAL A 83 -0.06 -2.11 -6.51
CA VAL A 83 -0.98 -2.93 -7.31
C VAL A 83 -0.93 -2.51 -8.77
N ARG A 84 -0.88 -3.50 -9.67
CA ARG A 84 -1.09 -3.29 -11.10
C ARG A 84 -2.48 -3.80 -11.45
N ALA A 85 -3.27 -2.95 -12.09
CA ALA A 85 -4.58 -3.30 -12.60
C ALA A 85 -4.54 -3.29 -14.13
N THR A 86 -4.90 -4.41 -14.74
CA THR A 86 -4.96 -4.53 -16.20
C THR A 86 -6.41 -4.69 -16.63
N LEU A 87 -6.87 -3.77 -17.46
CA LEU A 87 -8.19 -3.86 -18.08
C LEU A 87 -8.08 -4.77 -19.28
N VAL A 88 -8.63 -5.98 -19.17
CA VAL A 88 -8.42 -7.04 -20.17
C VAL A 88 -9.59 -7.22 -21.10
N ASP A 89 -10.82 -6.93 -20.65
CA ASP A 89 -12.01 -7.10 -21.47
C ASP A 89 -13.18 -6.36 -20.85
N GLY A 90 -14.30 -6.38 -21.53
CA GLY A 90 -15.55 -5.82 -21.09
C GLY A 90 -16.56 -5.79 -22.21
N SER A 91 -17.65 -5.12 -21.98
CA SER A 91 -18.67 -4.88 -22.99
C SER A 91 -19.35 -3.55 -22.74
N TYR A 92 -20.07 -3.06 -23.71
CA TYR A 92 -20.80 -1.81 -23.60
C TYR A 92 -22.18 -1.91 -24.24
N HIS A 93 -23.03 -0.98 -23.88
CA HIS A 93 -24.36 -0.82 -24.46
C HIS A 93 -24.40 0.51 -25.18
N GLU A 94 -24.85 0.52 -26.44
CA GLU A 94 -24.81 1.71 -27.29
C GLU A 94 -25.57 2.93 -26.71
N VAL A 95 -26.63 2.69 -25.96
CA VAL A 95 -27.45 3.75 -25.39
C VAL A 95 -27.11 4.05 -23.94
N ASP A 96 -26.94 3.01 -23.12
CA ASP A 96 -26.90 3.14 -21.65
C ASP A 96 -25.47 3.26 -21.09
N SER A 97 -24.43 3.04 -21.89
CA SER A 97 -23.07 3.17 -21.39
C SER A 97 -22.69 4.63 -21.19
N ASN A 98 -22.03 4.90 -20.07
CA ASN A 98 -21.50 6.21 -19.76
C ASN A 98 -20.28 6.08 -18.85
N GLU A 99 -19.60 7.19 -18.62
CA GLU A 99 -18.37 7.20 -17.82
C GLU A 99 -18.63 6.74 -16.38
N ASN A 100 -19.72 7.22 -15.76
CA ASN A 100 -20.03 6.83 -14.39
C ASN A 100 -20.27 5.34 -14.25
N ALA A 101 -20.94 4.71 -15.20
CA ALA A 101 -21.19 3.27 -15.17
C ALA A 101 -19.90 2.46 -15.24
N PHE A 102 -18.95 2.88 -16.09
CA PHE A 102 -17.65 2.22 -16.16
C PHE A 102 -16.79 2.47 -14.94
N LYS A 103 -16.86 3.65 -14.37
CA LYS A 103 -16.18 3.94 -13.09
C LYS A 103 -16.70 3.01 -11.99
N MET A 104 -18.02 2.88 -11.85
CA MET A 104 -18.63 2.02 -10.83
C MET A 104 -18.33 0.55 -11.07
N ALA A 105 -18.37 0.09 -12.32
CA ALA A 105 -18.00 -1.28 -12.66
C ALA A 105 -16.57 -1.60 -12.28
N ALA A 106 -15.65 -0.66 -12.55
CA ALA A 106 -14.24 -0.81 -12.19
C ALA A 106 -14.05 -0.87 -10.68
N ILE A 107 -14.75 -0.03 -9.92
CA ILE A 107 -14.69 -0.06 -8.45
C ILE A 107 -15.14 -1.42 -7.91
N PHE A 108 -16.23 -1.96 -8.42
CA PHE A 108 -16.75 -3.26 -8.00
C PHE A 108 -15.77 -4.39 -8.33
N ALA A 109 -15.25 -4.42 -9.56
CA ALA A 109 -14.27 -5.44 -9.96
C ALA A 109 -13.02 -5.36 -9.11
N PHE A 110 -12.51 -4.17 -8.88
CA PHE A 110 -11.29 -3.96 -8.11
C PHE A 110 -11.46 -4.43 -6.66
N LYS A 111 -12.52 -4.01 -5.99
CA LYS A 111 -12.78 -4.41 -4.60
C LYS A 111 -12.98 -5.91 -4.46
N ASP A 112 -13.74 -6.53 -5.37
CA ASP A 112 -13.92 -7.97 -5.36
C ASP A 112 -12.60 -8.72 -5.57
N GLY A 113 -11.79 -8.26 -6.51
CA GLY A 113 -10.48 -8.84 -6.77
C GLY A 113 -9.53 -8.70 -5.58
N MET A 114 -9.54 -7.56 -4.92
CA MET A 114 -8.70 -7.33 -3.74
C MET A 114 -9.03 -8.32 -2.62
N ARG A 115 -10.30 -8.64 -2.41
CA ARG A 115 -10.71 -9.58 -1.37
C ARG A 115 -10.15 -10.98 -1.57
N THR A 116 -9.93 -11.38 -2.82
CA THR A 116 -9.47 -12.74 -3.17
C THR A 116 -7.98 -12.81 -3.48
N ALA A 117 -7.30 -11.67 -3.51
CA ALA A 117 -5.89 -11.57 -3.88
C ALA A 117 -4.95 -11.65 -2.66
N GLN A 118 -5.41 -12.23 -1.58
CA GLN A 118 -4.68 -12.29 -0.30
C GLN A 118 -4.25 -10.90 0.16
N PRO A 119 -5.22 -10.07 0.58
CA PRO A 119 -4.90 -8.74 1.08
C PRO A 119 -4.18 -8.82 2.42
N VAL A 120 -3.21 -7.94 2.63
CA VAL A 120 -2.42 -7.86 3.86
C VAL A 120 -2.30 -6.43 4.33
N LEU A 121 -2.11 -6.26 5.63
CA LEU A 121 -1.87 -4.97 6.25
C LEU A 121 -0.37 -4.69 6.27
N LEU A 122 0.01 -3.48 5.94
CA LEU A 122 1.40 -3.02 5.97
C LEU A 122 1.57 -1.96 7.07
N GLU A 123 2.65 -2.06 7.81
CA GLU A 123 3.01 -1.06 8.82
C GLU A 123 4.23 -0.25 8.39
N PRO A 124 4.33 1.01 8.83
CA PRO A 124 5.53 1.81 8.54
C PRO A 124 6.72 1.28 9.30
N ILE A 125 7.83 1.12 8.60
CA ILE A 125 9.12 0.76 9.17
C ILE A 125 10.01 2.00 9.15
N MET A 126 10.58 2.32 10.31
CA MET A 126 11.43 3.49 10.48
C MET A 126 12.90 3.10 10.51
N LYS A 127 13.71 3.92 9.85
CA LYS A 127 15.17 3.84 10.01
C LYS A 127 15.54 4.68 11.22
N VAL A 128 16.06 4.03 12.25
CA VAL A 128 16.48 4.67 13.49
C VAL A 128 17.99 4.66 13.56
N GLU A 129 18.58 5.82 13.81
CA GLU A 129 20.02 5.96 13.97
C GLU A 129 20.29 6.55 15.34
N VAL A 130 21.06 5.83 16.15
CA VAL A 130 21.38 6.22 17.53
C VAL A 130 22.86 6.50 17.64
N VAL A 131 23.22 7.66 18.20
CA VAL A 131 24.58 8.03 18.51
C VAL A 131 24.74 7.95 20.04
N THR A 132 25.58 7.04 20.51
CA THR A 132 25.73 6.75 21.93
C THR A 132 27.20 6.56 22.32
N PRO A 133 27.59 6.93 23.56
CA PRO A 133 28.88 6.48 24.08
C PRO A 133 28.97 4.97 24.11
N ASP A 134 30.18 4.43 23.95
CA ASP A 134 30.44 2.97 23.90
C ASP A 134 29.81 2.22 25.07
N ASP A 135 29.84 2.79 26.26
CA ASP A 135 29.36 2.14 27.49
C ASP A 135 27.88 1.73 27.45
N TYR A 136 27.10 2.37 26.58
CA TYR A 136 25.67 2.12 26.51
C TYR A 136 25.26 1.29 25.27
N THR A 137 26.22 0.79 24.50
CA THR A 137 25.93 0.04 23.28
C THR A 137 24.99 -1.15 23.54
N GLY A 138 25.28 -1.95 24.58
CA GLY A 138 24.43 -3.09 24.92
C GLY A 138 23.03 -2.71 25.31
N ALA A 139 22.87 -1.63 26.08
CA ALA A 139 21.55 -1.14 26.48
C ALA A 139 20.74 -0.64 25.28
N VAL A 140 21.39 0.07 24.36
CA VAL A 140 20.73 0.61 23.15
C VAL A 140 20.32 -0.53 22.20
N THR A 141 21.24 -1.46 21.90
CA THR A 141 20.93 -2.55 20.98
C THR A 141 19.88 -3.52 21.55
N GLY A 142 19.96 -3.79 22.85
CA GLY A 142 18.97 -4.62 23.54
C GLY A 142 17.57 -4.02 23.52
N ASP A 143 17.47 -2.72 23.76
CA ASP A 143 16.19 -2.02 23.71
C ASP A 143 15.61 -1.98 22.28
N LEU A 144 16.42 -1.68 21.29
CA LEU A 144 15.97 -1.70 19.89
C LEU A 144 15.49 -3.08 19.47
N SER A 145 16.19 -4.13 19.88
CA SER A 145 15.77 -5.51 19.61
C SER A 145 14.44 -5.84 20.27
N SER A 146 14.22 -5.37 21.50
CA SER A 146 12.95 -5.58 22.19
C SER A 146 11.77 -4.87 21.53
N ARG A 147 12.03 -3.88 20.68
CA ARG A 147 11.03 -3.12 19.91
C ARG A 147 10.78 -3.71 18.52
N ARG A 148 11.06 -4.98 18.32
CA ARG A 148 11.04 -5.65 17.02
C ARG A 148 12.01 -5.00 16.00
N GLY A 149 13.05 -4.37 16.53
CA GLY A 149 14.07 -3.74 15.70
C GLY A 149 15.01 -4.76 15.08
N HIS A 150 15.42 -4.47 13.85
CA HIS A 150 16.41 -5.24 13.13
C HIS A 150 17.67 -4.39 12.96
N LEU A 151 18.76 -4.80 13.58
CA LEU A 151 20.02 -4.06 13.54
C LEU A 151 20.65 -4.18 12.15
N GLU A 152 20.89 -3.05 11.50
CA GLU A 152 21.44 -3.02 10.15
C GLU A 152 22.95 -2.74 10.14
N GLY A 153 23.44 -1.97 11.10
CA GLY A 153 24.84 -1.61 11.14
C GLY A 153 25.25 -0.93 12.42
N GLN A 154 26.56 -0.89 12.62
CA GLN A 154 27.18 -0.26 13.78
C GLN A 154 28.54 0.26 13.38
N ILE A 155 28.79 1.54 13.64
CA ILE A 155 30.05 2.20 13.32
C ILE A 155 30.65 2.74 14.61
N SER A 156 31.92 2.45 14.85
CA SER A 156 32.67 2.93 16.01
C SER A 156 33.53 4.13 15.63
N ARG A 157 33.45 5.19 16.41
CA ARG A 157 34.29 6.39 16.22
C ARG A 157 34.71 6.95 17.58
N GLY A 158 35.97 6.72 17.96
CA GLY A 158 36.57 7.41 19.08
C GLY A 158 35.74 7.40 20.37
N GLY A 159 35.31 6.23 20.80
CA GLY A 159 34.49 6.09 22.02
C GLY A 159 33.01 6.32 21.83
N THR A 160 32.56 6.55 20.60
CA THR A 160 31.16 6.75 20.26
C THR A 160 30.73 5.68 19.25
N GLN A 161 29.52 5.17 19.42
CA GLN A 161 28.90 4.22 18.49
C GLN A 161 27.76 4.88 17.75
N ILE A 162 27.65 4.58 16.46
CA ILE A 162 26.49 4.95 15.64
C ILE A 162 25.80 3.65 15.26
N ILE A 163 24.60 3.47 15.77
CA ILE A 163 23.82 2.23 15.61
C ILE A 163 22.64 2.51 14.72
N THR A 164 22.49 1.71 13.65
CA THR A 164 21.38 1.83 12.71
C THR A 164 20.48 0.61 12.83
N ALA A 165 19.18 0.83 12.96
CA ALA A 165 18.19 -0.24 13.05
C ALA A 165 16.92 0.12 12.28
N MET A 166 16.23 -0.92 11.79
CA MET A 166 14.89 -0.79 11.21
C MET A 166 13.88 -1.22 12.26
N VAL A 167 12.96 -0.33 12.61
CA VAL A 167 12.02 -0.56 13.71
C VAL A 167 10.60 -0.15 13.28
N PRO A 168 9.57 -0.99 13.53
CA PRO A 168 8.20 -0.57 13.27
C PRO A 168 7.83 0.68 14.06
N LEU A 169 7.19 1.64 13.40
CA LEU A 169 6.80 2.90 14.04
C LEU A 169 5.98 2.66 15.30
N SER A 170 5.09 1.66 15.29
CA SER A 170 4.26 1.33 16.45
C SER A 170 5.06 0.93 17.68
N ASN A 171 6.31 0.51 17.52
CA ASN A 171 7.20 0.14 18.61
C ASN A 171 8.12 1.28 19.06
N MET A 172 7.99 2.47 18.48
CA MET A 172 8.84 3.60 18.82
C MET A 172 8.23 4.58 19.82
N PHE A 173 7.00 4.33 20.26
CA PHE A 173 6.38 5.20 21.26
C PHE A 173 7.19 5.16 22.56
N GLY A 174 7.43 6.35 23.12
CA GLY A 174 8.21 6.49 24.33
C GLY A 174 9.71 6.30 24.18
N TYR A 175 10.21 6.13 22.97
CA TYR A 175 11.64 5.84 22.75
C TYR A 175 12.54 6.96 23.26
N SER A 176 12.19 8.21 23.06
CA SER A 176 12.98 9.36 23.51
C SER A 176 13.25 9.30 25.02
N THR A 177 12.20 9.01 25.79
CA THR A 177 12.30 8.89 27.25
C THR A 177 13.15 7.67 27.64
N ASP A 178 12.91 6.52 27.02
CA ASP A 178 13.62 5.30 27.34
C ASP A 178 15.11 5.41 26.98
N LEU A 179 15.43 5.99 25.83
CA LEU A 179 16.82 6.21 25.44
C LEU A 179 17.56 7.10 26.43
N ARG A 180 16.91 8.21 26.83
CA ARG A 180 17.49 9.13 27.80
C ARG A 180 17.73 8.45 29.15
N SER A 181 16.77 7.66 29.61
CA SER A 181 16.87 6.93 30.87
C SER A 181 17.98 5.89 30.85
N ARG A 182 18.11 5.13 29.75
CA ARG A 182 19.10 4.05 29.62
C ARG A 182 20.53 4.56 29.38
N THR A 183 20.70 5.78 28.92
CA THR A 183 21.98 6.39 28.58
C THR A 183 22.34 7.60 29.42
N GLN A 184 21.59 7.85 30.48
CA GLN A 184 21.78 9.02 31.35
C GLN A 184 21.79 10.34 30.55
N GLY A 185 20.94 10.42 29.55
CA GLY A 185 20.81 11.59 28.70
C GLY A 185 21.95 11.81 27.70
N ARG A 186 22.85 10.83 27.54
CA ARG A 186 24.07 11.00 26.73
C ARG A 186 23.95 10.54 25.30
N ALA A 187 22.89 9.82 24.93
CA ALA A 187 22.65 9.38 23.55
C ALA A 187 21.61 10.28 22.86
N THR A 188 21.73 10.38 21.55
CA THR A 188 20.78 11.07 20.68
C THR A 188 20.33 10.12 19.59
N TYR A 189 19.18 10.40 18.96
CA TYR A 189 18.73 9.59 17.86
C TYR A 189 18.00 10.41 16.80
N SER A 190 17.94 9.88 15.60
CA SER A 190 17.09 10.35 14.52
C SER A 190 16.25 9.20 13.99
N MET A 191 15.09 9.52 13.42
CA MET A 191 14.16 8.52 12.91
C MET A 191 13.54 9.03 11.62
N HIS A 192 13.61 8.20 10.57
CA HIS A 192 13.09 8.52 9.25
C HIS A 192 12.24 7.37 8.72
N PHE A 193 11.20 7.70 7.98
CA PHE A 193 10.42 6.68 7.30
C PHE A 193 11.29 5.96 6.26
N GLU A 194 11.28 4.63 6.27
CA GLU A 194 12.02 3.83 5.30
C GLU A 194 11.11 3.15 4.29
N ARG A 195 10.15 2.38 4.77
CA ARG A 195 9.24 1.62 3.91
C ARG A 195 8.03 1.11 4.68
N TYR A 196 7.09 0.54 3.94
CA TYR A 196 6.01 -0.26 4.52
C TYR A 196 6.36 -1.74 4.45
N ALA A 197 6.02 -2.50 5.48
CA ALA A 197 6.22 -3.95 5.55
C ALA A 197 5.06 -4.62 6.27
N GLU A 198 4.84 -5.88 5.94
CA GLU A 198 3.81 -6.71 6.55
C GLU A 198 4.04 -6.98 8.04
#